data_61be3a3ade3f28c4f3bf3a032b33414e
#
_entry.id   61be3a3ade3f28c4f3bf3a032b33414e
#
_cell.length_a   1.000
_cell.length_b   1.000
_cell.length_c   1.000
_cell.angle_alpha   90.00
_cell.angle_beta   90.00
_cell.angle_gamma   90.00
#
_symmetry.space_group_name_H-M   'P 1'
#
loop_
_entity.id
_entity.type
_entity.pdbx_description
1 polymer ?
#
loop_
_entity_poly.entity_id
_entity_poly.type
_entity_poly.pdbx_seq_one_letter_code
_entity_poly.pdbx_strand_id
1 'polypeptide(L)'
;MKYKSFLLGLGIVLTLVFSSCHQGNTARKEQIIAKPFFFGRVDSLGRMAYPGTKAKVCFEGACNVVMHLSDTLVNSGQNPDYVGVIIDKKDTMKMAMNDTLLYMPMTFNQGTHSIEVVKLTEAQVGVIQFDDFVFSSLGDDFALCDSAYSERPLLEFVGNSITCGYGIEDTTNLEGFRSVNQNILKTYGALVAQHYDVEALYTAYSGRGVLRNYDASEVNCIPQLYRRVLPDDSLIKYDVKRYTPSVLILNIGTNDFNSEHTGKHLDDSLFVATYQSFVSYLRSSYPNASIVCAVGPMLNDGYPEGSNCLTRCLKCVRKVVDDCNQSGDAAVWFFTFTPQSAPYGEDYHPSFYTHRRMAEELITFLDAKNISSPLLAK
;
A
#
# COMPACT_ATOMS: atom_id res chain seq x y z
N MET A 1 -26.31 3.66 -58.24
CA MET A 1 -25.33 2.87 -59.03
C MET A 1 -23.94 3.06 -58.42
N LYS A 2 -23.29 1.91 -58.05
CA LYS A 2 -21.85 1.69 -57.87
C LYS A 2 -21.19 2.30 -56.60
N TYR A 3 -20.35 1.66 -55.86
CA TYR A 3 -19.98 0.28 -55.51
C TYR A 3 -19.31 0.37 -54.15
N LYS A 4 -19.59 -0.54 -53.26
CA LYS A 4 -18.85 -0.78 -52.00
C LYS A 4 -17.53 -1.45 -52.37
N SER A 5 -16.42 -1.00 -51.77
CA SER A 5 -15.18 -1.78 -51.74
C SER A 5 -14.80 -1.98 -50.30
N PHE A 6 -14.90 -3.23 -49.87
CA PHE A 6 -14.33 -3.78 -48.61
C PHE A 6 -12.83 -4.04 -48.86
N LEU A 7 -11.96 -3.51 -48.08
CA LEU A 7 -10.55 -3.88 -48.07
C LEU A 7 -10.29 -4.59 -46.72
N LEU A 8 -10.21 -5.92 -46.80
CA LEU A 8 -9.62 -6.75 -45.75
C LEU A 8 -8.11 -6.50 -45.74
N GLY A 9 -7.59 -5.91 -44.66
CA GLY A 9 -6.16 -5.83 -44.41
C GLY A 9 -5.66 -7.14 -43.79
N LEU A 10 -5.03 -7.98 -44.60
CA LEU A 10 -4.29 -9.16 -44.15
C LEU A 10 -2.99 -8.69 -43.48
N GLY A 11 -2.89 -8.81 -42.17
CA GLY A 11 -1.65 -8.56 -41.43
C GLY A 11 -0.64 -9.70 -41.71
N ILE A 12 0.37 -9.40 -42.50
CA ILE A 12 1.51 -10.30 -42.73
C ILE A 12 2.43 -10.18 -41.53
N VAL A 13 2.47 -11.23 -40.70
CA VAL A 13 3.52 -11.45 -39.70
C VAL A 13 4.80 -11.81 -40.40
N LEU A 14 5.73 -10.87 -40.50
CA LEU A 14 7.04 -11.13 -41.13
C LEU A 14 7.96 -11.76 -40.06
N THR A 15 8.05 -13.08 -40.06
CA THR A 15 9.07 -13.82 -39.31
C THR A 15 10.40 -13.70 -40.03
N LEU A 16 11.28 -12.81 -39.55
CA LEU A 16 12.68 -12.76 -40.00
C LEU A 16 13.44 -13.91 -39.35
N VAL A 17 13.62 -14.99 -40.12
CA VAL A 17 14.55 -16.08 -39.79
C VAL A 17 15.95 -15.64 -40.19
N PHE A 18 16.79 -15.21 -39.24
CA PHE A 18 18.24 -15.10 -39.47
C PHE A 18 18.85 -16.51 -39.31
N SER A 19 19.15 -17.16 -40.42
CA SER A 19 20.02 -18.33 -40.44
C SER A 19 21.47 -17.88 -40.26
N SER A 20 22.01 -18.05 -39.06
CA SER A 20 23.46 -18.02 -38.82
C SER A 20 23.89 -19.44 -38.46
N CYS A 21 24.57 -20.11 -39.39
CA CYS A 21 25.26 -21.36 -39.14
C CYS A 21 26.47 -21.14 -38.25
N HIS A 22 26.35 -21.48 -36.94
CA HIS A 22 27.50 -21.89 -36.14
C HIS A 22 27.06 -23.11 -35.33
N GLN A 23 27.72 -24.25 -35.62
CA GLN A 23 27.55 -25.50 -34.89
C GLN A 23 28.06 -25.31 -33.44
N GLY A 24 27.15 -25.19 -32.57
CA GLY A 24 27.26 -25.38 -31.13
C GLY A 24 25.86 -25.72 -30.67
N ASN A 25 25.63 -26.96 -30.27
CA ASN A 25 24.35 -27.47 -29.78
C ASN A 25 24.05 -26.86 -28.41
N THR A 26 23.78 -25.56 -28.34
CA THR A 26 23.13 -24.93 -27.18
C THR A 26 21.64 -25.14 -27.41
N ALA A 27 21.08 -26.18 -26.80
CA ALA A 27 19.64 -26.28 -26.61
C ALA A 27 19.14 -24.93 -26.16
N ARG A 28 18.25 -24.31 -26.93
CA ARG A 28 17.57 -23.07 -26.54
C ARG A 28 16.83 -23.38 -25.23
N LYS A 29 17.35 -22.92 -24.08
CA LYS A 29 16.69 -23.15 -22.81
C LYS A 29 15.29 -22.54 -22.93
N GLU A 30 14.29 -23.35 -22.66
CA GLU A 30 12.90 -22.94 -22.70
C GLU A 30 12.68 -21.82 -21.68
N GLN A 31 12.09 -20.71 -22.11
CA GLN A 31 11.71 -19.62 -21.23
C GLN A 31 10.30 -19.87 -20.74
N ILE A 32 10.12 -19.81 -19.43
CA ILE A 32 8.82 -19.95 -18.77
C ILE A 32 8.40 -18.58 -18.29
N ILE A 33 7.24 -18.11 -18.75
CA ILE A 33 6.66 -16.84 -18.35
C ILE A 33 5.60 -17.11 -17.28
N ALA A 34 5.77 -16.50 -16.10
CA ALA A 34 4.83 -16.61 -14.99
C ALA A 34 4.21 -15.25 -14.68
N LYS A 35 2.89 -15.21 -14.62
CA LYS A 35 2.18 -14.05 -14.08
C LYS A 35 2.30 -14.03 -12.57
N PRO A 36 2.49 -12.84 -11.95
CA PRO A 36 2.57 -12.75 -10.51
C PRO A 36 1.23 -13.03 -9.83
N PHE A 37 1.29 -13.59 -8.63
CA PHE A 37 0.20 -13.51 -7.67
C PHE A 37 0.20 -12.15 -7.00
N PHE A 38 -0.88 -11.40 -7.16
CA PHE A 38 -1.01 -10.08 -6.57
C PHE A 38 -1.73 -10.11 -5.23
N PHE A 39 -1.25 -9.29 -4.30
CA PHE A 39 -1.93 -8.96 -3.05
C PHE A 39 -2.07 -7.45 -2.92
N GLY A 40 -3.25 -7.00 -2.51
CA GLY A 40 -3.61 -5.59 -2.42
C GLY A 40 -4.46 -5.11 -3.60
N ARG A 41 -4.46 -3.81 -3.83
CA ARG A 41 -5.30 -3.16 -4.85
C ARG A 41 -4.55 -3.10 -6.18
N VAL A 42 -4.90 -4.01 -7.06
CA VAL A 42 -4.29 -4.17 -8.39
C VAL A 42 -5.38 -4.27 -9.44
N ASP A 43 -5.23 -3.58 -10.54
CA ASP A 43 -6.16 -3.65 -11.66
C ASP A 43 -5.84 -4.82 -12.62
N SER A 44 -6.64 -4.93 -13.69
CA SER A 44 -6.48 -6.00 -14.68
C SER A 44 -5.20 -5.92 -15.52
N LEU A 45 -4.51 -4.78 -15.48
CA LEU A 45 -3.24 -4.57 -16.17
C LEU A 45 -2.01 -4.82 -15.28
N GLY A 46 -2.22 -5.21 -14.01
CA GLY A 46 -1.15 -5.39 -13.05
C GLY A 46 -0.61 -4.09 -12.46
N ARG A 47 -1.40 -2.99 -12.50
CA ARG A 47 -0.99 -1.69 -11.97
C ARG A 47 -1.23 -1.60 -10.47
N MET A 48 -0.18 -1.20 -9.75
CA MET A 48 -0.10 -1.05 -8.29
C MET A 48 0.17 0.41 -7.94
N ALA A 49 -0.75 1.07 -7.23
CA ALA A 49 -0.59 2.46 -6.81
C ALA A 49 -0.41 2.59 -5.30
N TYR A 50 -1.23 1.89 -4.50
CA TYR A 50 -1.14 1.97 -3.04
C TYR A 50 0.14 1.34 -2.51
N PRO A 51 0.75 1.92 -1.45
CA PRO A 51 1.93 1.34 -0.82
C PRO A 51 1.59 -0.02 -0.20
N GLY A 52 2.58 -0.91 -0.12
CA GLY A 52 2.39 -2.27 0.42
C GLY A 52 1.64 -3.23 -0.51
N THR A 53 1.27 -2.81 -1.73
CA THR A 53 0.76 -3.72 -2.76
C THR A 53 1.90 -4.61 -3.23
N LYS A 54 1.60 -5.90 -3.45
CA LYS A 54 2.62 -6.93 -3.67
C LYS A 54 2.37 -7.73 -4.95
N ALA A 55 3.46 -8.19 -5.56
CA ALA A 55 3.50 -9.17 -6.63
C ALA A 55 4.43 -10.31 -6.22
N LYS A 56 3.99 -11.58 -6.29
CA LYS A 56 4.74 -12.73 -5.78
C LYS A 56 4.79 -13.87 -6.78
N VAL A 57 5.90 -14.63 -6.76
CA VAL A 57 6.03 -15.91 -7.41
C VAL A 57 6.76 -16.90 -6.49
N CYS A 58 6.39 -18.17 -6.58
CA CYS A 58 7.13 -19.28 -5.97
C CYS A 58 7.54 -20.27 -7.05
N PHE A 59 8.72 -20.87 -6.89
CA PHE A 59 9.27 -21.84 -7.83
C PHE A 59 10.23 -22.81 -7.13
N GLU A 60 10.50 -23.93 -7.78
CA GLU A 60 11.47 -24.92 -7.36
C GLU A 60 12.48 -25.16 -8.48
N GLY A 61 13.73 -25.42 -8.13
CA GLY A 61 14.80 -25.71 -9.07
C GLY A 61 15.72 -24.54 -9.38
N ALA A 62 16.90 -24.88 -9.92
CA ALA A 62 17.89 -23.87 -10.32
C ALA A 62 17.45 -23.13 -11.59
N CYS A 63 17.50 -21.80 -11.56
CA CYS A 63 17.07 -20.97 -12.68
C CYS A 63 17.71 -19.57 -12.67
N ASN A 64 17.64 -18.93 -13.83
CA ASN A 64 17.74 -17.48 -13.92
C ASN A 64 16.33 -16.90 -14.01
N VAL A 65 16.10 -15.78 -13.32
CA VAL A 65 14.82 -15.06 -13.33
C VAL A 65 15.05 -13.62 -13.77
N VAL A 66 14.14 -13.12 -14.59
CA VAL A 66 14.04 -11.70 -14.92
C VAL A 66 12.65 -11.22 -14.55
N MET A 67 12.56 -10.06 -13.88
CA MET A 67 11.30 -9.38 -13.60
C MET A 67 11.07 -8.27 -14.61
N HIS A 68 9.85 -8.18 -15.13
CA HIS A 68 9.41 -7.09 -16.00
C HIS A 68 8.40 -6.25 -15.24
N LEU A 69 8.83 -5.06 -14.83
CA LEU A 69 7.97 -4.05 -14.22
C LEU A 69 8.37 -2.67 -14.70
N SER A 70 7.40 -1.77 -14.76
CA SER A 70 7.60 -0.41 -15.23
C SER A 70 6.90 0.58 -14.30
N ASP A 71 7.43 1.81 -14.22
CA ASP A 71 6.73 2.94 -13.62
C ASP A 71 5.98 3.68 -14.73
N THR A 72 4.66 3.80 -14.59
CA THR A 72 3.80 4.46 -15.59
C THR A 72 3.77 5.98 -15.47
N LEU A 73 4.28 6.52 -14.37
CA LEU A 73 4.35 7.94 -14.07
C LEU A 73 5.80 8.34 -13.73
N VAL A 74 6.75 8.04 -14.62
CA VAL A 74 8.14 8.43 -14.41
C VAL A 74 8.23 9.95 -14.21
N ASN A 75 8.15 10.36 -12.96
CA ASN A 75 8.46 11.72 -12.56
C ASN A 75 9.97 11.92 -12.79
N SER A 76 10.29 12.61 -13.87
CA SER A 76 11.63 12.89 -14.36
C SER A 76 12.64 13.15 -13.22
N GLY A 77 13.20 12.08 -12.66
CA GLY A 77 14.52 12.08 -12.05
C GLY A 77 14.66 12.48 -10.59
N GLN A 78 13.68 13.13 -9.91
CA GLN A 78 13.90 13.58 -8.52
C GLN A 78 13.29 12.69 -7.44
N ASN A 79 12.14 12.10 -7.70
CA ASN A 79 11.43 11.23 -6.75
C ASN A 79 10.86 9.99 -7.47
N PRO A 80 11.70 9.00 -7.84
CA PRO A 80 11.24 7.77 -8.46
C PRO A 80 10.41 6.94 -7.48
N ASP A 81 9.55 6.06 -8.00
CA ASP A 81 8.99 4.98 -7.19
C ASP A 81 10.08 4.05 -6.64
N TYR A 82 9.82 3.42 -5.51
CA TYR A 82 10.69 2.39 -4.94
C TYR A 82 9.94 1.10 -4.75
N VAL A 83 10.61 -0.01 -5.04
CA VAL A 83 10.15 -1.36 -4.71
C VAL A 83 11.10 -2.02 -3.72
N GLY A 84 10.52 -2.87 -2.85
CA GLY A 84 11.24 -3.84 -2.04
C GLY A 84 11.18 -5.20 -2.73
N VAL A 85 12.32 -5.79 -3.06
CA VAL A 85 12.40 -7.15 -3.56
C VAL A 85 12.81 -8.05 -2.41
N ILE A 86 11.93 -8.97 -2.02
CA ILE A 86 12.10 -9.88 -0.88
C ILE A 86 12.31 -11.28 -1.42
N ILE A 87 13.46 -11.88 -1.11
CA ILE A 87 13.83 -13.23 -1.53
C ILE A 87 13.71 -14.17 -0.32
N ASP A 88 12.97 -15.26 -0.49
CA ASP A 88 12.79 -16.33 0.50
C ASP A 88 12.36 -15.81 1.89
N LYS A 89 11.61 -14.70 1.92
CA LYS A 89 11.15 -14.02 3.14
C LYS A 89 12.30 -13.54 4.07
N LYS A 90 13.51 -13.39 3.54
CA LYS A 90 14.72 -13.06 4.35
C LYS A 90 15.37 -11.77 3.86
N ASP A 91 15.86 -11.78 2.65
CA ASP A 91 16.64 -10.67 2.12
C ASP A 91 15.74 -9.67 1.43
N THR A 92 15.85 -8.41 1.82
CA THR A 92 15.08 -7.31 1.22
C THR A 92 16.02 -6.30 0.58
N MET A 93 15.86 -6.10 -0.73
CA MET A 93 16.56 -5.07 -1.49
C MET A 93 15.59 -3.93 -1.82
N LYS A 94 15.95 -2.70 -1.46
CA LYS A 94 15.21 -1.49 -1.88
C LYS A 94 15.79 -1.00 -3.19
N MET A 95 14.93 -0.84 -4.21
CA MET A 95 15.33 -0.48 -5.56
C MET A 95 14.51 0.70 -6.06
N ALA A 96 15.18 1.67 -6.70
CA ALA A 96 14.53 2.79 -7.35
C ALA A 96 14.06 2.40 -8.77
N MET A 97 12.88 2.86 -9.14
CA MET A 97 12.32 2.76 -10.49
C MET A 97 12.76 3.98 -11.31
N ASN A 98 14.06 4.06 -11.66
CA ASN A 98 14.62 5.21 -12.38
C ASN A 98 14.33 5.17 -13.89
N ASP A 99 14.00 3.99 -14.40
CA ASP A 99 13.71 3.73 -15.80
C ASP A 99 12.26 3.28 -15.99
N THR A 100 11.77 3.40 -17.20
CA THR A 100 10.43 2.92 -17.57
C THR A 100 10.30 1.40 -17.45
N LEU A 101 11.42 0.68 -17.47
CA LEU A 101 11.47 -0.77 -17.32
C LEU A 101 12.61 -1.16 -16.39
N LEU A 102 12.28 -1.83 -15.29
CA LEU A 102 13.28 -2.46 -14.43
C LEU A 102 13.57 -3.87 -14.94
N TYR A 103 14.79 -4.06 -15.40
CA TYR A 103 15.32 -5.37 -15.80
C TYR A 103 16.31 -5.83 -14.72
N MET A 104 15.91 -6.81 -13.93
CA MET A 104 16.72 -7.33 -12.82
C MET A 104 16.94 -8.84 -13.01
N PRO A 105 18.10 -9.27 -13.53
CA PRO A 105 18.45 -10.67 -13.58
C PRO A 105 18.89 -11.19 -12.20
N MET A 106 18.35 -12.34 -11.81
CA MET A 106 18.75 -13.06 -10.60
C MET A 106 19.01 -14.52 -10.93
N THR A 107 19.94 -15.13 -10.21
CA THR A 107 20.26 -16.58 -10.36
C THR A 107 19.95 -17.29 -9.04
N PHE A 108 19.22 -18.39 -9.13
CA PHE A 108 18.87 -19.26 -8.01
C PHE A 108 19.48 -20.64 -8.17
N ASN A 109 19.95 -21.20 -7.08
CA ASN A 109 20.43 -22.58 -7.01
C ASN A 109 19.24 -23.55 -6.90
N GLN A 110 19.56 -24.86 -6.80
CA GLN A 110 18.53 -25.86 -6.54
C GLN A 110 17.85 -25.63 -5.18
N GLY A 111 16.54 -25.70 -5.13
CA GLY A 111 15.72 -25.48 -3.93
C GLY A 111 14.38 -24.84 -4.24
N THR A 112 13.58 -24.69 -3.21
CA THR A 112 12.31 -23.94 -3.27
C THR A 112 12.57 -22.49 -2.93
N HIS A 113 12.13 -21.59 -3.81
CA HIS A 113 12.37 -20.16 -3.72
C HIS A 113 11.08 -19.35 -3.87
N SER A 114 11.09 -18.15 -3.31
CA SER A 114 10.05 -17.15 -3.51
C SER A 114 10.65 -15.78 -3.77
N ILE A 115 10.00 -15.04 -4.66
CA ILE A 115 10.27 -13.62 -4.90
C ILE A 115 8.97 -12.88 -4.60
N GLU A 116 9.03 -11.88 -3.73
CA GLU A 116 7.95 -10.94 -3.48
C GLU A 116 8.43 -9.53 -3.78
N VAL A 117 7.72 -8.81 -4.62
CA VAL A 117 7.98 -7.40 -4.94
C VAL A 117 6.90 -6.56 -4.29
N VAL A 118 7.30 -5.61 -3.46
CA VAL A 118 6.41 -4.74 -2.68
C VAL A 118 6.58 -3.30 -3.14
N LYS A 119 5.50 -2.61 -3.49
CA LYS A 119 5.55 -1.15 -3.71
C LYS A 119 5.82 -0.44 -2.39
N LEU A 120 6.96 0.23 -2.25
CA LEU A 120 7.38 0.88 -1.00
C LEU A 120 6.82 2.29 -0.84
N THR A 121 6.61 2.97 -1.95
CA THR A 121 6.16 4.37 -2.05
C THR A 121 4.66 4.47 -2.29
N GLU A 122 4.09 5.62 -2.01
CA GLU A 122 2.66 5.88 -2.16
C GLU A 122 2.25 6.26 -3.59
N ALA A 123 0.94 6.38 -3.82
CA ALA A 123 0.35 6.59 -5.14
C ALA A 123 0.71 7.93 -5.78
N GLN A 124 0.95 8.99 -4.98
CA GLN A 124 1.35 10.29 -5.55
C GLN A 124 2.77 10.30 -6.11
N VAL A 125 3.60 9.31 -5.78
CA VAL A 125 4.94 9.14 -6.36
C VAL A 125 4.85 8.53 -7.75
N GLY A 126 4.04 7.46 -7.90
CA GLY A 126 3.85 6.81 -9.19
C GLY A 126 2.97 5.57 -9.11
N VAL A 127 2.80 4.94 -10.27
CA VAL A 127 2.03 3.70 -10.44
C VAL A 127 2.93 2.68 -11.11
N ILE A 128 3.23 1.61 -10.41
CA ILE A 128 4.04 0.50 -10.92
C ILE A 128 3.11 -0.48 -11.63
N GLN A 129 3.44 -0.81 -12.86
CA GLN A 129 2.85 -1.94 -13.58
C GLN A 129 3.81 -3.13 -13.53
N PHE A 130 3.34 -4.27 -13.04
CA PHE A 130 4.09 -5.51 -13.01
C PHE A 130 3.56 -6.46 -14.09
N ASP A 131 4.38 -6.77 -15.07
CA ASP A 131 3.96 -7.58 -16.21
C ASP A 131 4.13 -9.09 -15.95
N ASP A 132 5.35 -9.55 -15.68
CA ASP A 132 5.65 -10.97 -15.49
C ASP A 132 7.04 -11.24 -14.89
N PHE A 133 7.24 -12.51 -14.53
CA PHE A 133 8.53 -13.13 -14.27
C PHE A 133 8.89 -14.04 -15.43
N VAL A 134 10.10 -13.91 -15.96
CA VAL A 134 10.64 -14.77 -17.02
C VAL A 134 11.74 -15.64 -16.46
N PHE A 135 11.52 -16.95 -16.49
CA PHE A 135 12.46 -17.95 -15.99
C PHE A 135 13.21 -18.62 -17.14
N SER A 136 14.49 -18.89 -16.90
CA SER A 136 15.32 -19.75 -17.76
C SER A 136 15.90 -20.86 -16.88
N SER A 137 15.36 -22.07 -16.98
CA SER A 137 15.80 -23.21 -16.18
C SER A 137 17.29 -23.51 -16.38
N LEU A 138 17.98 -23.86 -15.31
CA LEU A 138 19.37 -24.31 -15.33
C LEU A 138 19.51 -25.85 -15.17
N GLY A 139 18.38 -26.54 -14.86
CA GLY A 139 18.27 -27.98 -14.70
C GLY A 139 16.95 -28.50 -15.25
N ASP A 140 16.72 -29.80 -15.15
CA ASP A 140 15.52 -30.47 -15.65
C ASP A 140 14.34 -30.43 -14.65
N ASP A 141 14.60 -30.04 -13.38
CA ASP A 141 13.64 -30.12 -12.26
C ASP A 141 12.96 -28.79 -11.95
N PHE A 142 12.94 -27.83 -12.90
CA PHE A 142 12.30 -26.53 -12.66
C PHE A 142 10.78 -26.64 -12.73
N ALA A 143 10.09 -26.13 -11.70
CA ALA A 143 8.64 -26.02 -11.66
C ALA A 143 8.16 -24.73 -10.96
N LEU A 144 7.04 -24.18 -11.40
CA LEU A 144 6.33 -23.15 -10.65
C LEU A 144 5.53 -23.80 -9.53
N CYS A 145 5.62 -23.24 -8.32
CA CYS A 145 4.84 -23.66 -7.16
C CYS A 145 3.58 -22.79 -7.04
N ASP A 146 2.63 -23.22 -6.19
CA ASP A 146 1.50 -22.38 -5.81
C ASP A 146 2.01 -21.15 -5.05
N SER A 147 1.66 -19.98 -5.55
CA SER A 147 2.09 -18.68 -5.01
C SER A 147 0.99 -17.96 -4.26
N ALA A 148 -0.19 -18.57 -4.08
CA ALA A 148 -1.34 -17.95 -3.44
C ALA A 148 -0.95 -17.38 -2.07
N TYR A 149 -1.49 -16.19 -1.76
CA TYR A 149 -1.43 -15.67 -0.40
C TYR A 149 -2.32 -16.52 0.51
N SER A 150 -1.87 -16.75 1.72
CA SER A 150 -2.60 -17.50 2.72
C SER A 150 -3.99 -16.88 2.97
N GLU A 151 -5.01 -17.72 3.20
CA GLU A 151 -6.32 -17.30 3.70
C GLU A 151 -6.31 -16.87 5.18
N ARG A 152 -5.13 -16.55 5.71
CA ARG A 152 -4.98 -16.09 7.10
C ARG A 152 -5.77 -14.81 7.35
N PRO A 153 -6.18 -14.56 8.60
CA PRO A 153 -6.72 -13.28 9.01
C PRO A 153 -5.79 -12.15 8.56
N LEU A 154 -6.36 -11.04 8.17
CA LEU A 154 -5.57 -9.90 7.69
C LEU A 154 -5.97 -8.59 8.39
N LEU A 155 -5.02 -7.66 8.41
CA LEU A 155 -5.20 -6.29 8.85
C LEU A 155 -5.46 -5.39 7.65
N GLU A 156 -6.21 -4.30 7.83
CA GLU A 156 -6.22 -3.19 6.90
C GLU A 156 -5.91 -1.88 7.62
N PHE A 157 -4.91 -1.17 7.12
CA PHE A 157 -4.53 0.17 7.59
C PHE A 157 -5.04 1.20 6.60
N VAL A 158 -5.95 2.05 7.06
CA VAL A 158 -6.48 3.18 6.30
C VAL A 158 -5.89 4.45 6.87
N GLY A 159 -5.22 5.26 6.04
CA GLY A 159 -4.49 6.40 6.56
C GLY A 159 -4.01 7.42 5.53
N ASN A 160 -3.08 8.22 5.99
CA ASN A 160 -2.46 9.29 5.24
C ASN A 160 -0.93 9.11 5.18
N SER A 161 -0.16 10.20 5.11
CA SER A 161 1.31 10.19 5.07
C SER A 161 1.96 9.38 6.19
N ILE A 162 1.39 9.40 7.41
CA ILE A 162 1.86 8.60 8.53
C ILE A 162 1.79 7.10 8.18
N THR A 163 0.70 6.66 7.59
CA THR A 163 0.51 5.26 7.21
C THR A 163 1.32 4.88 5.97
N CYS A 164 1.55 5.83 5.05
CA CYS A 164 2.44 5.63 3.90
C CYS A 164 3.92 5.49 4.28
N GLY A 165 4.33 5.98 5.46
CA GLY A 165 5.73 6.03 5.87
C GLY A 165 6.51 7.16 5.20
N TYR A 166 5.86 8.32 5.02
CA TYR A 166 6.49 9.54 4.52
C TYR A 166 7.72 9.91 5.33
N GLY A 167 8.89 10.02 4.69
CA GLY A 167 10.12 10.44 5.33
C GLY A 167 10.62 9.55 6.47
N ILE A 168 10.11 8.31 6.62
CA ILE A 168 10.37 7.43 7.77
C ILE A 168 11.85 7.07 7.94
N GLU A 169 12.62 7.05 6.85
CA GLU A 169 14.04 6.71 6.87
C GLU A 169 14.94 7.94 7.15
N ASP A 170 14.38 9.16 7.15
CA ASP A 170 15.08 10.34 7.63
C ASP A 170 14.98 10.46 9.15
N THR A 171 15.99 11.08 9.77
CA THR A 171 16.04 11.36 11.21
C THR A 171 16.49 12.79 11.50
N THR A 172 16.62 13.60 10.45
CA THR A 172 17.19 14.95 10.51
C THR A 172 16.13 16.04 10.30
N ASN A 173 14.87 15.64 10.11
CA ASN A 173 13.75 16.54 9.80
C ASN A 173 14.01 17.38 8.54
N LEU A 174 14.48 16.73 7.48
CA LEU A 174 14.67 17.40 6.19
C LEU A 174 13.36 18.00 5.69
N GLU A 175 13.44 19.21 5.13
CA GLU A 175 12.30 19.83 4.48
C GLU A 175 12.13 19.29 3.05
N GLY A 176 10.87 19.05 2.69
CA GLY A 176 10.46 18.57 1.38
C GLY A 176 10.59 17.05 1.20
N PHE A 177 9.60 16.49 0.55
CA PHE A 177 9.47 15.05 0.31
C PHE A 177 10.58 14.48 -0.57
N ARG A 178 11.13 13.35 -0.14
CA ARG A 178 12.05 12.52 -0.94
C ARG A 178 11.57 11.07 -0.90
N SER A 179 11.21 10.54 -2.06
CA SER A 179 10.68 9.16 -2.16
C SER A 179 11.69 8.11 -1.66
N VAL A 180 12.99 8.42 -1.71
CA VAL A 180 14.04 7.54 -1.14
C VAL A 180 13.88 7.31 0.35
N ASN A 181 13.28 8.24 1.09
CA ASN A 181 13.06 8.12 2.53
C ASN A 181 11.68 7.55 2.89
N GLN A 182 10.84 7.24 1.90
CA GLN A 182 9.57 6.57 2.12
C GLN A 182 9.72 5.04 2.09
N ASN A 183 9.12 4.35 3.07
CA ASN A 183 9.20 2.89 3.15
C ASN A 183 8.06 2.28 3.97
N ILE A 184 7.06 1.72 3.28
CA ILE A 184 5.91 1.07 3.93
C ILE A 184 6.31 -0.09 4.85
N LEU A 185 7.37 -0.84 4.53
CA LEU A 185 7.80 -1.99 5.33
C LEU A 185 8.37 -1.61 6.71
N LYS A 186 8.68 -0.33 6.93
CA LYS A 186 9.17 0.17 8.22
C LYS A 186 8.08 0.86 9.05
N THR A 187 6.86 0.99 8.52
CA THR A 187 5.76 1.66 9.20
C THR A 187 5.22 0.87 10.38
N TYR A 188 4.52 1.56 11.27
CA TYR A 188 3.81 0.93 12.39
C TYR A 188 2.88 -0.18 11.92
N GLY A 189 2.22 0.00 10.77
CA GLY A 189 1.33 -1.01 10.20
C GLY A 189 2.06 -2.28 9.78
N ALA A 190 3.22 -2.16 9.13
CA ALA A 190 4.04 -3.30 8.76
C ALA A 190 4.61 -4.04 9.99
N LEU A 191 5.04 -3.30 11.01
CA LEU A 191 5.55 -3.88 12.25
C LEU A 191 4.47 -4.62 13.04
N VAL A 192 3.23 -4.10 13.07
CA VAL A 192 2.07 -4.79 13.69
C VAL A 192 1.72 -6.06 12.90
N ALA A 193 1.66 -5.99 11.58
CA ALA A 193 1.39 -7.17 10.75
C ALA A 193 2.47 -8.26 10.91
N GLN A 194 3.74 -7.84 10.99
CA GLN A 194 4.87 -8.74 11.27
C GLN A 194 4.74 -9.39 12.65
N HIS A 195 4.35 -8.64 13.68
CA HIS A 195 4.18 -9.16 15.04
C HIS A 195 3.15 -10.31 15.10
N TYR A 196 2.03 -10.17 14.41
CA TYR A 196 0.98 -11.19 14.37
C TYR A 196 1.19 -12.26 13.27
N ASP A 197 2.24 -12.14 12.46
CA ASP A 197 2.51 -13.01 11.28
C ASP A 197 1.29 -13.08 10.33
N VAL A 198 0.72 -11.91 10.01
CA VAL A 198 -0.44 -11.78 9.12
C VAL A 198 -0.14 -10.83 7.95
N GLU A 199 -0.94 -10.94 6.89
CA GLU A 199 -0.90 -9.98 5.79
C GLU A 199 -1.61 -8.68 6.18
N ALA A 200 -1.17 -7.56 5.59
CA ALA A 200 -1.79 -6.26 5.78
C ALA A 200 -2.06 -5.53 4.45
N LEU A 201 -3.27 -4.99 4.32
CA LEU A 201 -3.64 -4.06 3.28
C LEU A 201 -3.38 -2.63 3.74
N TYR A 202 -2.97 -1.78 2.81
CA TYR A 202 -2.76 -0.35 3.07
C TYR A 202 -3.56 0.48 2.08
N THR A 203 -4.53 1.24 2.60
CA THR A 203 -5.28 2.23 1.83
C THR A 203 -4.90 3.60 2.36
N ALA A 204 -3.77 4.11 1.89
CA ALA A 204 -3.19 5.34 2.42
C ALA A 204 -2.71 6.28 1.30
N TYR A 205 -2.87 7.59 1.55
CA TYR A 205 -2.45 8.64 0.62
C TYR A 205 -2.12 9.92 1.41
N SER A 206 -0.92 10.47 1.20
CA SER A 206 -0.45 11.66 1.91
C SER A 206 -1.33 12.88 1.67
N GLY A 207 -1.47 13.72 2.69
CA GLY A 207 -2.25 14.95 2.62
C GLY A 207 -3.79 14.75 2.64
N ARG A 208 -4.30 13.50 2.62
CA ARG A 208 -5.75 13.24 2.55
C ARG A 208 -6.36 13.12 3.94
N GLY A 209 -7.54 13.72 4.08
CA GLY A 209 -8.36 13.67 5.29
C GLY A 209 -9.63 12.84 5.09
N VAL A 210 -10.51 12.91 6.07
CA VAL A 210 -11.85 12.31 6.04
C VAL A 210 -12.84 13.19 5.28
N LEU A 211 -12.92 14.43 5.71
CA LEU A 211 -13.77 15.49 5.16
C LEU A 211 -12.96 16.46 4.31
N ARG A 212 -11.76 16.82 4.82
CA ARG A 212 -10.93 17.88 4.26
C ARG A 212 -9.47 17.45 4.20
N ASN A 213 -8.82 17.70 3.06
CA ASN A 213 -7.40 17.45 2.86
C ASN A 213 -6.54 18.55 3.49
N TYR A 214 -5.24 18.32 3.60
CA TYR A 214 -4.28 19.30 4.17
C TYR A 214 -4.31 20.66 3.46
N ASP A 215 -4.52 20.69 2.15
CA ASP A 215 -4.67 21.90 1.32
C ASP A 215 -6.07 22.56 1.42
N ALA A 216 -6.89 22.11 2.36
CA ALA A 216 -8.27 22.50 2.55
C ALA A 216 -9.22 22.21 1.37
N SER A 217 -8.85 21.34 0.44
CA SER A 217 -9.76 20.79 -0.56
C SER A 217 -10.63 19.67 0.06
N GLU A 218 -11.82 19.46 -0.49
CA GLU A 218 -12.79 18.44 0.00
C GLU A 218 -13.07 17.37 -1.08
N VAL A 219 -12.13 17.24 -2.04
CA VAL A 219 -12.20 16.27 -3.13
C VAL A 219 -11.13 15.20 -2.98
N ASN A 220 -11.45 13.99 -3.37
CA ASN A 220 -10.53 12.85 -3.24
C ASN A 220 -10.04 12.63 -1.80
N CYS A 221 -10.94 12.82 -0.81
CA CYS A 221 -10.70 12.44 0.57
C CYS A 221 -10.68 10.92 0.73
N ILE A 222 -10.15 10.42 1.84
CA ILE A 222 -9.98 8.98 2.11
C ILE A 222 -11.25 8.15 1.85
N PRO A 223 -12.47 8.55 2.28
CA PRO A 223 -13.68 7.77 1.98
C PRO A 223 -13.97 7.59 0.49
N GLN A 224 -13.55 8.55 -0.36
CA GLN A 224 -13.69 8.47 -1.80
C GLN A 224 -12.60 7.59 -2.42
N LEU A 225 -11.34 7.75 -1.98
CA LEU A 225 -10.20 6.96 -2.45
C LEU A 225 -10.32 5.48 -2.05
N TYR A 226 -10.91 5.20 -0.88
CA TYR A 226 -11.14 3.83 -0.41
C TYR A 226 -11.93 2.98 -1.40
N ARG A 227 -12.76 3.59 -2.23
CA ARG A 227 -13.61 2.93 -3.23
C ARG A 227 -12.93 2.68 -4.57
N ARG A 228 -11.61 2.95 -4.68
CA ARG A 228 -10.86 2.87 -5.95
C ARG A 228 -9.75 1.85 -5.86
N VAL A 229 -9.43 1.23 -6.99
CA VAL A 229 -8.24 0.37 -7.14
C VAL A 229 -6.99 1.25 -7.28
N LEU A 230 -7.08 2.28 -8.13
CA LEU A 230 -6.05 3.31 -8.31
C LEU A 230 -6.62 4.63 -7.79
N PRO A 231 -5.96 5.32 -6.85
CA PRO A 231 -6.52 6.52 -6.21
C PRO A 231 -6.94 7.62 -7.21
N ASP A 232 -6.13 7.82 -8.24
CA ASP A 232 -6.33 8.89 -9.21
C ASP A 232 -7.22 8.48 -10.40
N ASP A 233 -7.65 7.21 -10.46
CA ASP A 233 -8.62 6.71 -11.44
C ASP A 233 -9.96 6.40 -10.77
N SER A 234 -10.91 7.30 -10.92
CA SER A 234 -12.25 7.15 -10.33
C SER A 234 -13.14 6.12 -11.03
N LEU A 235 -12.75 5.65 -12.21
CA LEU A 235 -13.51 4.68 -13.01
C LEU A 235 -13.29 3.25 -12.53
N ILE A 236 -12.10 2.92 -12.02
CA ILE A 236 -11.75 1.58 -11.57
C ILE A 236 -12.15 1.41 -10.11
N LYS A 237 -13.31 0.81 -9.88
CA LYS A 237 -13.85 0.61 -8.54
C LYS A 237 -13.20 -0.59 -7.85
N TYR A 238 -12.95 -0.44 -6.55
CA TYR A 238 -12.46 -1.53 -5.72
C TYR A 238 -13.61 -2.44 -5.28
N ASP A 239 -13.42 -3.74 -5.48
CA ASP A 239 -14.34 -4.74 -4.93
C ASP A 239 -13.93 -5.06 -3.48
N VAL A 240 -14.69 -4.56 -2.51
CA VAL A 240 -14.45 -4.77 -1.08
C VAL A 240 -14.58 -6.24 -0.65
N LYS A 241 -15.19 -7.09 -1.49
CA LYS A 241 -15.31 -8.53 -1.20
C LYS A 241 -14.04 -9.32 -1.52
N ARG A 242 -13.08 -8.70 -2.23
CA ARG A 242 -11.82 -9.35 -2.60
C ARG A 242 -11.00 -9.79 -1.38
N TYR A 243 -11.06 -9.01 -0.30
CA TYR A 243 -10.40 -9.29 0.96
C TYR A 243 -11.34 -9.01 2.11
N THR A 244 -11.22 -9.79 3.19
CA THR A 244 -12.05 -9.63 4.39
C THR A 244 -11.13 -9.38 5.59
N PRO A 245 -10.78 -8.12 5.90
CA PRO A 245 -9.95 -7.81 7.05
C PRO A 245 -10.68 -8.15 8.35
N SER A 246 -9.96 -8.78 9.29
CA SER A 246 -10.45 -9.04 10.64
C SER A 246 -10.42 -7.79 11.52
N VAL A 247 -9.45 -6.90 11.26
CA VAL A 247 -9.27 -5.65 11.98
C VAL A 247 -8.92 -4.54 11.00
N LEU A 248 -9.64 -3.41 11.09
CA LEU A 248 -9.33 -2.17 10.35
C LEU A 248 -8.80 -1.12 11.33
N ILE A 249 -7.68 -0.50 10.99
CA ILE A 249 -7.09 0.61 11.75
C ILE A 249 -7.22 1.88 10.91
N LEU A 250 -8.06 2.81 11.37
CA LEU A 250 -8.33 4.08 10.69
C LEU A 250 -7.50 5.18 11.35
N ASN A 251 -6.29 5.43 10.86
CA ASN A 251 -5.42 6.51 11.32
C ASN A 251 -5.60 7.74 10.42
N ILE A 252 -6.74 8.41 10.56
CA ILE A 252 -7.20 9.52 9.72
C ILE A 252 -7.71 10.68 10.59
N GLY A 253 -7.83 11.87 10.02
CA GLY A 253 -8.26 13.08 10.71
C GLY A 253 -7.13 14.12 10.87
N THR A 254 -5.87 13.70 10.91
CA THR A 254 -4.72 14.62 11.06
C THR A 254 -4.76 15.77 10.05
N ASN A 255 -5.01 15.47 8.77
CA ASN A 255 -5.04 16.48 7.71
C ASN A 255 -6.27 17.38 7.79
N ASP A 256 -7.40 16.86 8.23
CA ASP A 256 -8.62 17.64 8.43
C ASP A 256 -8.39 18.81 9.39
N PHE A 257 -7.84 18.54 10.58
CA PHE A 257 -7.58 19.54 11.59
C PHE A 257 -6.39 20.44 11.23
N ASN A 258 -5.31 19.87 10.70
CA ASN A 258 -4.15 20.65 10.27
C ASN A 258 -4.46 21.55 9.06
N SER A 259 -5.52 21.28 8.28
CA SER A 259 -5.93 22.15 7.16
C SER A 259 -6.28 23.58 7.60
N GLU A 260 -6.51 23.80 8.89
CA GLU A 260 -6.79 25.13 9.45
C GLU A 260 -5.60 26.10 9.33
N HIS A 261 -4.39 25.60 9.02
CA HIS A 261 -3.26 26.48 8.67
C HIS A 261 -3.54 27.37 7.45
N THR A 262 -4.52 26.96 6.60
CA THR A 262 -4.99 27.77 5.46
C THR A 262 -5.93 28.92 5.84
N GLY A 263 -6.26 29.06 7.13
CA GLY A 263 -7.22 30.04 7.66
C GLY A 263 -8.70 29.60 7.52
N LYS A 264 -8.97 28.39 7.07
CA LYS A 264 -10.34 27.85 6.95
C LYS A 264 -10.66 26.97 8.16
N HIS A 265 -11.58 27.41 9.00
CA HIS A 265 -12.01 26.61 10.15
C HIS A 265 -12.72 25.32 9.71
N LEU A 266 -12.40 24.20 10.38
CA LEU A 266 -13.05 22.90 10.16
C LEU A 266 -14.37 22.83 10.96
N ASP A 267 -15.45 22.41 10.31
CA ASP A 267 -16.70 22.10 11.00
C ASP A 267 -16.60 20.71 11.67
N ASP A 268 -16.45 20.72 13.00
CA ASP A 268 -16.32 19.51 13.81
C ASP A 268 -17.55 18.58 13.66
N SER A 269 -18.75 19.13 13.52
CA SER A 269 -19.98 18.34 13.40
C SER A 269 -20.04 17.65 12.04
N LEU A 270 -19.67 18.35 10.98
CA LEU A 270 -19.59 17.78 9.63
C LEU A 270 -18.48 16.73 9.53
N PHE A 271 -17.33 16.97 10.18
CA PHE A 271 -16.26 15.97 10.29
C PHE A 271 -16.77 14.67 10.95
N VAL A 272 -17.43 14.78 12.11
CA VAL A 272 -18.01 13.64 12.84
C VAL A 272 -19.00 12.90 11.94
N ALA A 273 -19.94 13.59 11.31
CA ALA A 273 -20.95 12.98 10.44
C ALA A 273 -20.32 12.25 9.22
N THR A 274 -19.29 12.85 8.62
CA THR A 274 -18.57 12.24 7.48
C THR A 274 -17.80 10.99 7.92
N TYR A 275 -17.15 11.05 9.07
CA TYR A 275 -16.41 9.91 9.61
C TYR A 275 -17.37 8.76 9.96
N GLN A 276 -18.50 9.05 10.63
CA GLN A 276 -19.54 8.05 10.93
C GLN A 276 -20.07 7.38 9.66
N SER A 277 -20.32 8.16 8.61
CA SER A 277 -20.74 7.63 7.31
C SER A 277 -19.71 6.67 6.72
N PHE A 278 -18.42 6.96 6.90
CA PHE A 278 -17.36 6.09 6.43
C PHE A 278 -17.26 4.82 7.28
N VAL A 279 -17.34 4.91 8.62
CA VAL A 279 -17.40 3.73 9.50
C VAL A 279 -18.60 2.84 9.18
N SER A 280 -19.77 3.43 8.94
CA SER A 280 -20.99 2.69 8.55
C SER A 280 -20.80 1.96 7.20
N TYR A 281 -20.12 2.59 6.23
CA TYR A 281 -19.79 1.94 4.98
C TYR A 281 -18.85 0.74 5.19
N LEU A 282 -17.80 0.91 6.01
CA LEU A 282 -16.86 -0.17 6.33
C LEU A 282 -17.56 -1.32 7.08
N ARG A 283 -18.43 -1.01 8.04
CA ARG A 283 -19.23 -2.01 8.76
C ARG A 283 -20.13 -2.80 7.82
N SER A 284 -20.76 -2.12 6.86
CA SER A 284 -21.60 -2.80 5.85
C SER A 284 -20.78 -3.70 4.94
N SER A 285 -19.54 -3.33 4.66
CA SER A 285 -18.60 -4.10 3.83
C SER A 285 -18.00 -5.29 4.60
N TYR A 286 -17.72 -5.10 5.89
CA TYR A 286 -17.05 -6.07 6.77
C TYR A 286 -17.81 -6.23 8.10
N PRO A 287 -18.91 -6.99 8.11
CA PRO A 287 -19.82 -7.07 9.27
C PRO A 287 -19.17 -7.54 10.57
N ASN A 288 -18.14 -8.38 10.47
CA ASN A 288 -17.50 -9.02 11.63
C ASN A 288 -16.15 -8.38 12.02
N ALA A 289 -15.68 -7.38 11.29
CA ALA A 289 -14.38 -6.78 11.57
C ALA A 289 -14.41 -5.88 12.81
N SER A 290 -13.33 -5.85 13.57
CA SER A 290 -13.08 -4.78 14.53
C SER A 290 -12.61 -3.54 13.83
N ILE A 291 -13.19 -2.37 14.13
CA ILE A 291 -12.81 -1.08 13.54
C ILE A 291 -12.19 -0.21 14.64
N VAL A 292 -10.92 0.14 14.49
CA VAL A 292 -10.19 1.00 15.43
C VAL A 292 -10.03 2.39 14.83
N CYS A 293 -10.75 3.37 15.38
CA CYS A 293 -10.63 4.79 15.02
C CYS A 293 -9.46 5.39 15.81
N ALA A 294 -8.33 5.61 15.17
CA ALA A 294 -7.09 6.06 15.78
C ALA A 294 -6.81 7.55 15.52
N VAL A 295 -6.30 8.25 16.53
CA VAL A 295 -5.73 9.60 16.38
C VAL A 295 -4.22 9.48 16.29
N GLY A 296 -3.63 9.98 15.20
CA GLY A 296 -2.21 9.89 14.92
C GLY A 296 -1.33 10.80 15.78
N PRO A 297 0.00 10.60 15.80
CA PRO A 297 0.91 11.26 16.73
C PRO A 297 1.32 12.69 16.33
N MET A 298 0.96 13.16 15.12
CA MET A 298 1.44 14.46 14.61
C MET A 298 0.64 15.66 15.08
N LEU A 299 -0.60 15.47 15.56
CA LEU A 299 -1.41 16.60 16.04
C LEU A 299 -0.91 17.12 17.37
N ASN A 300 -1.00 18.44 17.53
CA ASN A 300 -0.80 19.15 18.79
C ASN A 300 -1.75 20.36 18.87
N ASP A 301 -1.89 20.97 20.04
CA ASP A 301 -2.78 22.12 20.23
C ASP A 301 -2.11 23.48 19.97
N GLY A 302 -0.79 23.48 19.72
CA GLY A 302 -0.02 24.68 19.43
C GLY A 302 0.02 25.03 17.93
N TYR A 303 -0.41 24.13 17.05
CA TYR A 303 -0.38 24.37 15.61
C TYR A 303 -1.61 23.78 14.89
N PRO A 304 -2.25 24.55 13.99
CA PRO A 304 -2.12 26.02 13.85
C PRO A 304 -2.50 26.75 15.14
N GLU A 305 -1.91 27.92 15.38
CA GLU A 305 -2.13 28.67 16.62
C GLU A 305 -3.62 28.96 16.87
N GLY A 306 -4.10 28.66 18.09
CA GLY A 306 -5.49 28.85 18.48
C GLY A 306 -6.48 27.78 17.99
N SER A 307 -6.06 26.83 17.17
CA SER A 307 -6.97 25.82 16.59
C SER A 307 -7.28 24.67 17.55
N ASN A 308 -6.43 24.39 18.55
CA ASN A 308 -6.56 23.26 19.47
C ASN A 308 -6.82 21.93 18.76
N CYS A 309 -6.06 21.67 17.71
CA CYS A 309 -6.30 20.59 16.75
C CYS A 309 -6.31 19.18 17.38
N LEU A 310 -5.38 18.91 18.32
CA LEU A 310 -5.33 17.62 18.99
C LEU A 310 -6.56 17.41 19.88
N THR A 311 -6.86 18.38 20.76
CA THR A 311 -8.00 18.30 21.68
C THR A 311 -9.32 18.14 20.92
N ARG A 312 -9.53 18.88 19.82
CA ARG A 312 -10.74 18.79 19.00
C ARG A 312 -10.82 17.46 18.25
N CYS A 313 -9.72 17.00 17.66
CA CYS A 313 -9.68 15.72 16.97
C CYS A 313 -10.00 14.55 17.91
N LEU A 314 -9.38 14.53 19.10
CA LEU A 314 -9.66 13.51 20.11
C LEU A 314 -11.15 13.50 20.50
N LYS A 315 -11.76 14.66 20.71
CA LYS A 315 -13.19 14.81 21.03
C LYS A 315 -14.08 14.29 19.89
N CYS A 316 -13.76 14.66 18.65
CA CYS A 316 -14.55 14.29 17.48
C CYS A 316 -14.46 12.79 17.20
N VAL A 317 -13.26 12.20 17.20
CA VAL A 317 -13.08 10.75 16.94
C VAL A 317 -13.69 9.92 18.06
N ARG A 318 -13.57 10.36 19.33
CA ARG A 318 -14.26 9.69 20.44
C ARG A 318 -15.77 9.73 20.25
N LYS A 319 -16.32 10.88 19.85
CA LYS A 319 -17.77 10.99 19.57
C LYS A 319 -18.23 10.03 18.46
N VAL A 320 -17.45 9.87 17.40
CA VAL A 320 -17.74 8.88 16.33
C VAL A 320 -17.88 7.48 16.94
N VAL A 321 -16.92 7.09 17.78
CA VAL A 321 -16.94 5.74 18.42
C VAL A 321 -18.09 5.60 19.38
N ASP A 322 -18.30 6.59 20.25
CA ASP A 322 -19.37 6.56 21.27
C ASP A 322 -20.75 6.44 20.60
N ASP A 323 -21.01 7.21 19.54
CA ASP A 323 -22.27 7.14 18.79
C ASP A 323 -22.47 5.78 18.09
N CYS A 324 -21.40 5.19 17.52
CA CYS A 324 -21.45 3.84 16.95
C CYS A 324 -21.80 2.80 18.03
N ASN A 325 -21.14 2.87 19.19
CA ASN A 325 -21.38 1.94 20.31
C ASN A 325 -22.80 2.11 20.89
N GLN A 326 -23.31 3.32 21.03
CA GLN A 326 -24.69 3.60 21.47
C GLN A 326 -25.71 3.07 20.47
N SER A 327 -25.38 3.03 19.18
CA SER A 327 -26.21 2.47 18.13
C SER A 327 -26.10 0.93 18.03
N GLY A 328 -25.35 0.28 18.93
CA GLY A 328 -25.23 -1.18 19.03
C GLY A 328 -24.01 -1.80 18.36
N ASP A 329 -23.11 -1.00 17.75
CA ASP A 329 -21.86 -1.50 17.17
C ASP A 329 -20.71 -1.46 18.18
N ALA A 330 -20.65 -2.45 19.07
CA ALA A 330 -19.61 -2.57 20.10
C ALA A 330 -18.21 -2.92 19.56
N ALA A 331 -18.08 -3.21 18.27
CA ALA A 331 -16.81 -3.54 17.64
C ALA A 331 -16.12 -2.33 16.98
N VAL A 332 -16.54 -1.11 17.33
CA VAL A 332 -15.86 0.15 17.00
C VAL A 332 -15.12 0.66 18.23
N TRP A 333 -13.82 0.91 18.08
CA TRP A 333 -12.91 1.21 19.18
C TRP A 333 -12.22 2.55 18.99
N PHE A 334 -12.01 3.29 20.09
CA PHE A 334 -11.20 4.49 20.09
C PHE A 334 -9.77 4.18 20.55
N PHE A 335 -8.80 4.71 19.81
CA PHE A 335 -7.38 4.63 20.16
C PHE A 335 -6.67 5.96 19.89
N THR A 336 -5.63 6.27 20.62
CA THR A 336 -4.78 7.43 20.36
C THR A 336 -3.32 7.06 20.55
N PHE A 337 -2.51 7.41 19.57
CA PHE A 337 -1.07 7.31 19.69
C PHE A 337 -0.54 8.43 20.59
N THR A 338 0.52 8.15 21.35
CA THR A 338 1.26 9.18 22.07
C THR A 338 1.81 10.21 21.08
N PRO A 339 1.62 11.52 21.32
CA PRO A 339 2.20 12.55 20.47
C PRO A 339 3.69 12.34 20.26
N GLN A 340 4.14 12.62 19.04
CA GLN A 340 5.53 12.40 18.66
C GLN A 340 6.48 13.44 19.29
N SER A 341 7.74 13.08 19.35
CA SER A 341 8.87 13.93 19.71
C SER A 341 10.06 13.61 18.81
N ALA A 342 11.05 14.48 18.76
CA ALA A 342 12.28 14.23 18.01
C ALA A 342 12.94 12.89 18.40
N PRO A 343 13.63 12.22 17.47
CA PRO A 343 13.93 12.66 16.10
C PRO A 343 12.72 12.49 15.17
N TYR A 344 12.50 13.48 14.31
CA TYR A 344 11.47 13.45 13.26
C TYR A 344 12.03 12.93 11.95
N GLY A 345 11.18 12.35 11.11
CA GLY A 345 11.40 12.19 9.69
C GLY A 345 11.18 13.49 8.91
N GLU A 346 11.12 13.43 7.58
CA GLU A 346 10.92 14.62 6.73
C GLU A 346 9.64 15.38 7.12
N ASP A 347 9.69 16.71 7.01
CA ASP A 347 8.56 17.61 7.25
C ASP A 347 7.81 17.30 8.57
N TYR A 348 8.55 17.04 9.64
CA TYR A 348 8.01 16.65 10.96
C TYR A 348 7.15 15.38 10.95
N HIS A 349 7.32 14.48 9.97
CA HIS A 349 6.66 13.18 9.99
C HIS A 349 7.30 12.24 11.01
N PRO A 350 6.57 11.18 11.45
CA PRO A 350 7.13 10.20 12.35
C PRO A 350 8.35 9.49 11.73
N SER A 351 9.49 9.54 12.41
CA SER A 351 10.66 8.74 12.07
C SER A 351 10.43 7.27 12.39
N PHE A 352 11.34 6.39 11.94
CA PHE A 352 11.27 4.97 12.26
C PHE A 352 11.17 4.67 13.76
N TYR A 353 11.80 5.48 14.61
CA TYR A 353 11.70 5.33 16.08
C TYR A 353 10.28 5.57 16.58
N THR A 354 9.61 6.61 16.06
CA THR A 354 8.21 6.88 16.38
C THR A 354 7.31 5.76 15.86
N HIS A 355 7.54 5.25 14.65
CA HIS A 355 6.77 4.13 14.10
C HIS A 355 6.90 2.84 14.91
N ARG A 356 8.09 2.54 15.45
CA ARG A 356 8.26 1.41 16.37
C ARG A 356 7.43 1.57 17.62
N ARG A 357 7.49 2.74 18.27
CA ARG A 357 6.66 3.05 19.43
C ARG A 357 5.17 2.94 19.11
N MET A 358 4.72 3.49 17.97
CA MET A 358 3.33 3.37 17.51
C MET A 358 2.91 1.90 17.36
N ALA A 359 3.78 1.05 16.82
CA ALA A 359 3.49 -0.38 16.71
C ALA A 359 3.33 -1.03 18.07
N GLU A 360 4.23 -0.78 19.01
CA GLU A 360 4.19 -1.30 20.38
C GLU A 360 2.91 -0.85 21.13
N GLU A 361 2.55 0.43 21.01
CA GLU A 361 1.31 0.99 21.60
C GLU A 361 0.07 0.31 21.02
N LEU A 362 0.00 0.14 19.69
CA LEU A 362 -1.14 -0.46 19.02
C LEU A 362 -1.26 -1.96 19.33
N ILE A 363 -0.17 -2.72 19.32
CA ILE A 363 -0.15 -4.14 19.72
C ILE A 363 -0.67 -4.28 21.16
N THR A 364 -0.15 -3.49 22.09
CA THR A 364 -0.58 -3.50 23.49
C THR A 364 -2.08 -3.24 23.62
N PHE A 365 -2.62 -2.27 22.85
CA PHE A 365 -4.04 -1.97 22.84
C PHE A 365 -4.89 -3.11 22.26
N LEU A 366 -4.49 -3.66 21.10
CA LEU A 366 -5.21 -4.75 20.44
C LEU A 366 -5.31 -5.99 21.34
N ASP A 367 -4.23 -6.33 22.04
CA ASP A 367 -4.16 -7.46 22.95
C ASP A 367 -5.00 -7.22 24.24
N ALA A 368 -4.83 -6.04 24.85
CA ALA A 368 -5.59 -5.68 26.06
C ALA A 368 -7.11 -5.63 25.85
N LYS A 369 -7.56 -5.36 24.62
CA LYS A 369 -8.98 -5.35 24.23
C LYS A 369 -9.45 -6.65 23.59
N ASN A 370 -8.58 -7.66 23.48
CA ASN A 370 -8.85 -8.94 22.81
C ASN A 370 -9.28 -8.80 21.34
N ILE A 371 -8.89 -7.67 20.70
CA ILE A 371 -9.13 -7.41 19.28
C ILE A 371 -8.21 -8.26 18.41
N SER A 372 -7.03 -8.62 18.93
CA SER A 372 -6.03 -9.44 18.25
C SER A 372 -6.42 -10.93 18.12
N SER A 373 -7.43 -11.40 18.88
CA SER A 373 -7.82 -12.82 18.86
C SER A 373 -8.02 -13.42 17.47
N PRO A 374 -8.70 -12.76 16.51
CA PRO A 374 -8.84 -13.30 15.16
C PRO A 374 -7.52 -13.39 14.41
N LEU A 375 -6.53 -12.52 14.74
CA LEU A 375 -5.22 -12.49 14.10
C LEU A 375 -4.32 -13.65 14.54
N LEU A 376 -4.59 -14.21 15.73
CA LEU A 376 -3.84 -15.32 16.32
C LEU A 376 -4.39 -16.69 15.91
N ALA A 377 -5.54 -16.74 15.26
CA ALA A 377 -6.13 -17.98 14.75
C ALA A 377 -5.25 -18.51 13.58
N LYS A 378 -4.62 -19.68 13.80
CA LYS A 378 -3.77 -20.37 12.82
C LYS A 378 -4.58 -21.30 11.93
#